data_15e0feaa213feae60f4b08cfdab24c93
#
_entry.id   15e0feaa213feae60f4b08cfdab24c93
#
_cell.length_a   1.000
_cell.length_b   1.000
_cell.length_c   1.000
_cell.angle_alpha   90.00
_cell.angle_beta   90.00
_cell.angle_gamma   90.00
#
_symmetry.space_group_name_H-M   'P 1'
#
loop_
_entity.id
_entity.type
_entity.pdbx_description
1 polymer ?
#
loop_
_entity_poly.entity_id
_entity_poly.type
_entity_poly.pdbx_seq_one_letter_code
_entity_poly.pdbx_strand_id
1 'polypeptide(L)'
;MLFRSTYPMIGDPSHHISQGFDVLGQDGLAQRGTFIIDPDGVIQMMEINADGIGRDASTLVDKVRAAQYIRQHPGEVCPAKWKEGAETLTPSLDLVGKI
;
A
#
# COMPACT_ATOMS: atom_id res chain seq x y z
N MET A 1 -15.16 -20.53 -17.07
CA MET A 1 -14.77 -20.67 -15.66
C MET A 1 -15.46 -19.60 -14.83
N LEU A 2 -16.08 -20.01 -13.75
CA LEU A 2 -16.64 -19.03 -12.81
C LEU A 2 -15.56 -18.60 -11.84
N PHE A 3 -15.29 -17.30 -11.80
CA PHE A 3 -14.37 -16.73 -10.85
C PHE A 3 -15.14 -16.19 -9.64
N ARG A 4 -14.77 -16.62 -8.45
CA ARG A 4 -15.37 -16.13 -7.21
C ARG A 4 -14.34 -15.40 -6.39
N SER A 5 -14.72 -14.23 -5.89
CA SER A 5 -13.90 -13.41 -5.00
C SER A 5 -14.63 -13.19 -3.68
N THR A 6 -13.90 -13.21 -2.58
CA THR A 6 -14.42 -12.86 -1.26
C THR A 6 -14.28 -11.36 -0.96
N TYR A 7 -13.77 -10.60 -1.90
CA TYR A 7 -13.58 -9.16 -1.81
C TYR A 7 -14.11 -8.48 -3.08
N PRO A 8 -14.46 -7.20 -3.05
CA PRO A 8 -14.94 -6.50 -4.23
C PRO A 8 -13.91 -6.46 -5.35
N MET A 9 -14.39 -6.62 -6.58
CA MET A 9 -13.57 -6.49 -7.78
C MET A 9 -14.24 -5.54 -8.76
N ILE A 10 -13.45 -4.68 -9.41
CA ILE A 10 -13.91 -3.68 -10.37
C ILE A 10 -13.24 -3.95 -11.72
N GLY A 11 -14.03 -4.04 -12.79
CA GLY A 11 -13.52 -4.33 -14.12
C GLY A 11 -12.80 -3.17 -14.80
N ASP A 12 -13.16 -1.92 -14.45
CA ASP A 12 -12.59 -0.70 -15.01
C ASP A 12 -12.53 -0.67 -16.55
N PRO A 13 -13.65 -0.98 -17.26
CA PRO A 13 -13.62 -1.09 -18.72
C PRO A 13 -13.34 0.25 -19.43
N SER A 14 -13.65 1.39 -18.80
CA SER A 14 -13.38 2.72 -19.34
C SER A 14 -11.99 3.25 -18.96
N HIS A 15 -11.24 2.52 -18.16
CA HIS A 15 -9.90 2.87 -17.70
C HIS A 15 -9.84 4.10 -16.79
N HIS A 16 -10.98 4.60 -16.31
CA HIS A 16 -11.02 5.80 -15.47
C HIS A 16 -10.29 5.62 -14.15
N ILE A 17 -10.39 4.44 -13.54
CA ILE A 17 -9.73 4.17 -12.25
C ILE A 17 -8.22 4.03 -12.44
N SER A 18 -7.81 3.23 -13.43
CA SER A 18 -6.39 3.06 -13.74
C SER A 18 -5.73 4.38 -14.11
N GLN A 19 -6.42 5.21 -14.87
CA GLN A 19 -5.95 6.53 -15.25
C GLN A 19 -5.89 7.47 -14.04
N GLY A 20 -6.89 7.41 -13.16
CA GLY A 20 -6.93 8.23 -11.96
C GLY A 20 -5.79 7.94 -10.99
N PHE A 21 -5.36 6.67 -10.90
CA PHE A 21 -4.19 6.28 -10.09
C PHE A 21 -2.87 6.40 -10.85
N ASP A 22 -2.91 6.85 -12.10
CA ASP A 22 -1.73 7.02 -12.96
C ASP A 22 -0.95 5.71 -13.17
N VAL A 23 -1.69 4.62 -13.31
CA VAL A 23 -1.11 3.28 -13.55
C VAL A 23 -1.55 2.68 -14.88
N LEU A 24 -2.19 3.45 -15.74
CA LEU A 24 -2.59 2.97 -17.06
C LEU A 24 -1.39 2.98 -17.99
N GLY A 25 -1.02 1.80 -18.50
CA GLY A 25 0.06 1.67 -19.45
C GLY A 25 -0.33 2.10 -20.86
N GLN A 26 0.67 2.34 -21.72
CA GLN A 26 0.45 2.74 -23.10
C GLN A 26 -0.26 1.65 -23.92
N ASP A 27 -0.15 0.40 -23.50
CA ASP A 27 -0.82 -0.74 -24.12
C ASP A 27 -2.28 -0.90 -23.70
N GLY A 28 -2.80 -0.01 -22.87
CA GLY A 28 -4.16 -0.08 -22.35
C GLY A 28 -4.34 -1.01 -21.16
N LEU A 29 -3.25 -1.59 -20.65
CA LEU A 29 -3.28 -2.44 -19.45
C LEU A 29 -2.79 -1.66 -18.24
N ALA A 30 -3.37 -1.97 -17.08
CA ALA A 30 -2.92 -1.36 -15.83
C ALA A 30 -1.59 -1.95 -15.40
N GLN A 31 -0.72 -1.10 -14.87
CA GLN A 31 0.51 -1.54 -14.21
C GLN A 31 0.18 -2.23 -12.88
N ARG A 32 1.15 -2.95 -12.33
CA ARG A 32 1.01 -3.67 -11.06
C ARG A 32 1.11 -2.69 -9.89
N GLY A 33 0.06 -1.93 -9.68
CA GLY A 33 -0.02 -0.92 -8.63
C GLY A 33 -0.81 -1.41 -7.42
N THR A 34 -0.30 -1.11 -6.23
CA THR A 34 -0.97 -1.37 -4.95
C THR A 34 -0.98 -0.09 -4.14
N PHE A 35 -2.12 0.24 -3.56
CA PHE A 35 -2.31 1.49 -2.81
C PHE A 35 -2.98 1.16 -1.48
N ILE A 36 -2.43 1.68 -0.39
CA ILE A 36 -3.08 1.64 0.92
C ILE A 36 -3.67 3.02 1.16
N ILE A 37 -4.99 3.07 1.27
CA ILE A 37 -5.75 4.32 1.42
C ILE A 37 -6.44 4.27 2.78
N ASP A 38 -6.27 5.31 3.60
CA ASP A 38 -6.86 5.38 4.91
C ASP A 38 -8.34 5.81 4.84
N PRO A 39 -9.07 5.76 5.99
CA PRO A 39 -10.48 6.15 6.00
C PRO A 39 -10.75 7.60 5.60
N ASP A 40 -9.76 8.47 5.65
CA ASP A 40 -9.91 9.87 5.22
C ASP A 40 -9.62 10.06 3.73
N GLY A 41 -9.34 8.96 3.00
CA GLY A 41 -9.05 9.02 1.57
C GLY A 41 -7.60 9.39 1.25
N VAL A 42 -6.70 9.33 2.23
CA VAL A 42 -5.29 9.67 2.05
C VAL A 42 -4.48 8.41 1.74
N ILE A 43 -3.64 8.47 0.73
CA ILE A 43 -2.73 7.38 0.39
C ILE A 43 -1.61 7.33 1.42
N GLN A 44 -1.52 6.20 2.13
CA GLN A 44 -0.48 5.95 3.13
C GLN A 44 0.72 5.20 2.54
N MET A 45 0.50 4.41 1.50
CA MET A 45 1.57 3.70 0.82
C MET A 45 1.14 3.44 -0.62
N MET A 46 2.10 3.49 -1.53
CA MET A 46 1.88 2.99 -2.89
C MET A 46 3.11 2.22 -3.37
N GLU A 47 2.86 1.20 -4.17
CA GLU A 47 3.88 0.35 -4.75
C GLU A 47 3.50 0.06 -6.19
N ILE A 48 4.38 0.33 -7.13
CA ILE A 48 4.16 0.05 -8.54
C ILE A 48 5.32 -0.81 -9.02
N ASN A 49 5.01 -2.04 -9.45
CA ASN A 49 6.02 -3.00 -9.86
C ASN A 49 6.01 -3.18 -11.38
N ALA A 50 7.18 -3.44 -11.94
CA ALA A 50 7.29 -3.88 -13.32
C ALA A 50 6.63 -5.25 -13.48
N ASP A 51 6.24 -5.60 -14.72
CA ASP A 51 5.52 -6.84 -14.99
C ASP A 51 6.25 -8.10 -14.54
N GLY A 52 7.58 -8.08 -14.54
CA GLY A 52 8.39 -9.21 -14.11
C GLY A 52 8.63 -9.29 -12.60
N ILE A 53 8.09 -8.37 -11.82
CA ILE A 53 8.34 -8.30 -10.39
C ILE A 53 7.04 -8.55 -9.63
N GLY A 54 7.01 -9.62 -8.85
CA GLY A 54 5.83 -9.99 -8.06
C GLY A 54 5.65 -9.10 -6.83
N ARG A 55 4.46 -9.15 -6.27
CA ARG A 55 4.10 -8.46 -5.03
C ARG A 55 4.03 -9.46 -3.89
N ASP A 56 4.57 -9.09 -2.73
CA ASP A 56 4.54 -9.92 -1.53
C ASP A 56 3.35 -9.53 -0.65
N ALA A 57 2.34 -10.38 -0.62
CA ALA A 57 1.13 -10.12 0.15
C ALA A 57 1.39 -10.05 1.66
N SER A 58 2.35 -10.80 2.18
CA SER A 58 2.67 -10.77 3.62
C SER A 58 3.24 -9.42 4.03
N THR A 59 4.13 -8.86 3.23
CA THR A 59 4.67 -7.52 3.45
C THR A 59 3.57 -6.47 3.35
N LEU A 60 2.65 -6.63 2.42
CA LEU A 60 1.53 -5.71 2.26
C LEU A 60 0.64 -5.69 3.49
N VAL A 61 0.33 -6.85 4.06
CA VAL A 61 -0.46 -6.96 5.29
C VAL A 61 0.24 -6.24 6.44
N ASP A 62 1.56 -6.40 6.57
CA ASP A 62 2.33 -5.68 7.59
C ASP A 62 2.21 -4.16 7.41
N LYS A 63 2.23 -3.67 6.16
CA LYS A 63 2.08 -2.24 5.87
C LYS A 63 0.67 -1.73 6.20
N VAL A 64 -0.37 -2.52 5.94
CA VAL A 64 -1.73 -2.17 6.34
C VAL A 64 -1.83 -2.04 7.84
N ARG A 65 -1.28 -2.99 8.58
CA ARG A 65 -1.27 -2.97 10.05
C ARG A 65 -0.46 -1.78 10.60
N ALA A 66 0.66 -1.46 9.96
CA ALA A 66 1.44 -0.27 10.31
C ALA A 66 0.63 1.01 10.11
N ALA A 67 -0.07 1.13 8.98
CA ALA A 67 -0.92 2.30 8.71
C ALA A 67 -2.04 2.43 9.76
N GLN A 68 -2.64 1.32 10.15
CA GLN A 68 -3.67 1.31 11.20
C GLN A 68 -3.08 1.70 12.56
N TYR A 69 -1.88 1.22 12.88
CA TYR A 69 -1.22 1.51 14.14
C TYR A 69 -0.90 3.00 14.28
N ILE A 70 -0.25 3.59 13.28
CA ILE A 70 0.13 5.01 13.35
C ILE A 70 -1.09 5.94 13.38
N ARG A 71 -2.21 5.52 12.80
CA ARG A 71 -3.46 6.26 12.89
C ARG A 71 -3.98 6.34 14.33
N GLN A 72 -3.80 5.27 15.10
CA GLN A 72 -4.23 5.18 16.49
C GLN A 72 -3.20 5.74 17.48
N HIS A 73 -1.96 5.90 17.04
CA HIS A 73 -0.85 6.35 17.88
C HIS A 73 -0.11 7.52 17.22
N PRO A 74 -0.75 8.72 17.16
CA PRO A 74 -0.11 9.88 16.56
C PRO A 74 1.24 10.19 17.22
N GLY A 75 2.22 10.55 16.42
CA GLY A 75 3.56 10.85 16.88
C GLY A 75 4.52 9.67 16.93
N GLU A 76 4.05 8.45 16.62
CA GLU A 76 4.91 7.27 16.49
C GLU A 76 5.13 6.92 15.03
N VAL A 77 6.25 6.29 14.73
CA VAL A 77 6.54 5.77 13.39
C VAL A 77 6.95 4.30 13.47
N CYS A 78 6.54 3.54 12.45
CA CYS A 78 6.90 2.14 12.32
C CYS A 78 8.15 2.03 11.44
N PRO A 79 9.24 1.39 11.92
CA PRO A 79 10.41 1.14 11.08
C PRO A 79 10.07 0.29 9.85
N ALA A 80 10.96 0.26 8.86
CA ALA A 80 10.72 -0.41 7.59
C ALA A 80 10.34 -1.89 7.73
N LYS A 81 10.91 -2.59 8.71
CA LYS A 81 10.64 -4.01 8.96
C LYS A 81 9.69 -4.25 10.12
N TRP A 82 8.94 -3.23 10.53
CA TRP A 82 8.01 -3.34 11.64
C TRP A 82 6.94 -4.38 11.34
N LYS A 83 6.58 -5.14 12.38
CA LYS A 83 5.43 -6.05 12.40
C LYS A 83 4.59 -5.76 13.63
N GLU A 84 3.32 -6.13 13.58
CA GLU A 84 2.41 -5.91 14.70
C GLU A 84 2.99 -6.47 15.99
N GLY A 85 3.01 -5.65 17.04
CA GLY A 85 3.60 -5.97 18.34
C GLY A 85 5.06 -5.57 18.50
N ALA A 86 5.73 -5.14 17.42
CA ALA A 86 7.11 -4.66 17.50
C ALA A 86 7.17 -3.22 18.01
N GLU A 87 8.35 -2.79 18.42
CA GLU A 87 8.55 -1.43 18.91
C GLU A 87 8.43 -0.40 17.80
N THR A 88 7.91 0.78 18.15
CA THR A 88 7.83 1.94 17.28
C THR A 88 8.86 2.98 17.70
N LEU A 89 9.00 4.02 16.88
CA LEU A 89 9.94 5.10 17.11
C LEU A 89 9.21 6.43 17.20
N THR A 90 9.76 7.35 17.97
CA THR A 90 9.32 8.74 17.98
C THR A 90 10.26 9.55 17.09
N PRO A 91 9.76 10.29 16.09
CA PRO A 91 10.62 11.05 15.17
C PRO A 91 11.51 12.04 15.93
N SER A 92 12.81 11.99 15.63
CA SER A 92 13.80 12.94 16.13
C SER A 92 15.01 12.95 15.21
N LEU A 93 15.88 13.94 15.36
CA LEU A 93 17.12 14.00 14.58
C LEU A 93 18.04 12.80 14.86
N ASP A 94 17.92 12.20 16.05
CA ASP A 94 18.72 11.03 16.44
C ASP A 94 18.39 9.79 15.62
N LEU A 95 17.24 9.77 14.92
CA LEU A 95 16.81 8.64 14.11
C LEU A 95 17.31 8.71 12.66
N VAL A 96 17.96 9.80 12.27
CA VAL A 96 18.45 9.95 10.88
C VAL A 96 19.39 8.80 10.54
N GLY A 97 19.06 8.05 9.50
CA GLY A 97 19.81 6.88 9.06
C GLY A 97 19.60 5.61 9.87
N LYS A 98 18.69 5.61 10.87
CA LYS A 98 18.47 4.45 11.75
C LYS A 98 17.13 3.74 11.52
N ILE A 99 16.27 4.29 10.65
CA ILE A 99 14.96 3.70 10.37
C ILE A 99 14.84 3.24 8.92
#